data_35f25c1b07641016a48169312f073a05
#
_entry.id   35f25c1b07641016a48169312f073a05
#
_cell.length_a   1.000
_cell.length_b   1.000
_cell.length_c   1.000
_cell.angle_alpha   90.00
_cell.angle_beta   90.00
_cell.angle_gamma   90.00
#
_symmetry.space_group_name_H-M   'P 1'
#
loop_
_entity.id
_entity.type
_entity.pdbx_description
1 polymer ?
#
loop_
_entity_poly.entity_id
_entity_poly.type
_entity_poly.pdbx_seq_one_letter_code
_entity_poly.pdbx_strand_id
1 'polypeptide(L)'
;MTHLKGKHALVTGGGTGIGQGIAVMLSKLGATVTITGRRIETLTETCSLADNIFPIVMDMASEESVITGTKSAISERGPTLIHVANAGIAETMPVHKMELAFWNKIMRTNLDGVFLGIREALPGMREQNYGRIITISSIAGLKGLKYGAAYSASKHAIIGLTKTLSEEYMSTGITANAICPGYVRTPIVDRNRDLIASRSNMTSEQAEKSMSQDNRHKRLIEVNEITCAAEYLVNKNSESINGQTLEIAGGQI
;
A
#
# COMPACT_ATOMS: atom_id res chain seq x y z
N MET A 1 -4.12 18.14 -15.07
CA MET A 1 -5.59 18.30 -14.91
C MET A 1 -5.99 17.84 -13.53
N THR A 2 -6.67 18.66 -12.75
CA THR A 2 -7.03 18.41 -11.33
C THR A 2 -8.36 17.67 -11.23
N HIS A 3 -8.44 16.46 -11.79
CA HIS A 3 -9.69 15.68 -11.86
C HIS A 3 -10.12 15.07 -10.51
N LEU A 4 -9.28 15.15 -9.48
CA LEU A 4 -9.58 14.72 -8.11
C LEU A 4 -9.95 15.89 -7.18
N LYS A 5 -10.15 17.09 -7.72
CA LYS A 5 -10.56 18.27 -6.92
C LYS A 5 -11.84 17.97 -6.14
N GLY A 6 -11.85 18.27 -4.84
CA GLY A 6 -12.97 18.01 -3.94
C GLY A 6 -13.07 16.56 -3.44
N LYS A 7 -12.12 15.68 -3.79
CA LYS A 7 -12.05 14.31 -3.27
C LYS A 7 -11.03 14.21 -2.16
N HIS A 8 -11.41 13.54 -1.07
CA HIS A 8 -10.51 13.20 0.02
C HIS A 8 -9.90 11.81 -0.20
N ALA A 9 -8.57 11.73 -0.14
CA ALA A 9 -7.80 10.50 -0.22
C ALA A 9 -7.12 10.19 1.12
N LEU A 10 -7.15 8.96 1.56
CA LEU A 10 -6.40 8.46 2.72
C LEU A 10 -5.36 7.45 2.26
N VAL A 11 -4.08 7.74 2.55
CA VAL A 11 -2.94 6.88 2.18
C VAL A 11 -2.25 6.37 3.44
N THR A 12 -2.38 5.08 3.73
CA THR A 12 -1.70 4.49 4.88
C THR A 12 -0.23 4.23 4.58
N GLY A 13 0.66 4.47 5.56
CA GLY A 13 2.10 4.38 5.34
C GLY A 13 2.63 5.46 4.38
N GLY A 14 2.01 6.64 4.39
CA GLY A 14 2.31 7.74 3.46
C GLY A 14 3.57 8.54 3.75
N GLY A 15 4.32 8.21 4.80
CA GLY A 15 5.52 8.96 5.19
C GLY A 15 6.78 8.61 4.41
N THR A 16 6.82 7.52 3.64
CA THR A 16 8.01 7.09 2.87
C THR A 16 7.65 6.24 1.66
N GLY A 17 8.56 6.12 0.70
CA GLY A 17 8.52 5.13 -0.38
C GLY A 17 7.26 5.21 -1.25
N ILE A 18 6.61 4.07 -1.49
CA ILE A 18 5.44 3.96 -2.36
C ILE A 18 4.30 4.87 -1.87
N GLY A 19 3.99 4.83 -0.56
CA GLY A 19 2.91 5.63 0.02
C GLY A 19 3.14 7.13 -0.11
N GLN A 20 4.37 7.61 0.12
CA GLN A 20 4.77 8.99 -0.11
C GLN A 20 4.58 9.39 -1.59
N GLY A 21 5.08 8.56 -2.51
CA GLY A 21 4.94 8.83 -3.95
C GLY A 21 3.48 8.92 -4.39
N ILE A 22 2.62 8.01 -3.91
CA ILE A 22 1.18 8.01 -4.22
C ILE A 22 0.51 9.25 -3.60
N ALA A 23 0.83 9.62 -2.36
CA ALA A 23 0.26 10.81 -1.72
C ALA A 23 0.58 12.09 -2.51
N VAL A 24 1.83 12.27 -2.92
CA VAL A 24 2.25 13.41 -3.75
C VAL A 24 1.56 13.40 -5.11
N MET A 25 1.43 12.26 -5.74
CA MET A 25 0.71 12.10 -7.01
C MET A 25 -0.76 12.50 -6.87
N LEU A 26 -1.48 11.98 -5.87
CA LEU A 26 -2.89 12.29 -5.62
C LEU A 26 -3.10 13.79 -5.33
N SER A 27 -2.20 14.40 -4.57
CA SER A 27 -2.19 15.84 -4.30
C SER A 27 -2.05 16.65 -5.59
N LYS A 28 -1.11 16.29 -6.48
CA LYS A 28 -0.94 16.96 -7.80
C LYS A 28 -2.16 16.80 -8.69
N LEU A 29 -2.95 15.76 -8.53
CA LEU A 29 -4.23 15.55 -9.22
C LEU A 29 -5.39 16.33 -8.59
N GLY A 30 -5.14 17.06 -7.49
CA GLY A 30 -6.09 17.97 -6.84
C GLY A 30 -6.85 17.36 -5.66
N ALA A 31 -6.53 16.14 -5.22
CA ALA A 31 -7.13 15.55 -4.03
C ALA A 31 -6.65 16.25 -2.75
N THR A 32 -7.49 16.34 -1.73
CA THR A 32 -7.05 16.55 -0.35
C THR A 32 -6.58 15.22 0.19
N VAL A 33 -5.33 15.12 0.66
CA VAL A 33 -4.72 13.85 1.00
C VAL A 33 -4.42 13.77 2.50
N THR A 34 -4.99 12.80 3.20
CA THR A 34 -4.52 12.42 4.52
C THR A 34 -3.51 11.28 4.39
N ILE A 35 -2.34 11.45 4.98
CA ILE A 35 -1.33 10.39 5.09
C ILE A 35 -1.23 9.90 6.53
N THR A 36 -1.03 8.60 6.70
CA THR A 36 -0.89 8.03 8.04
C THR A 36 0.38 7.20 8.19
N GLY A 37 0.85 7.12 9.43
CA GLY A 37 2.03 6.35 9.81
C GLY A 37 2.35 6.54 11.29
N ARG A 38 3.32 5.79 11.80
CA ARG A 38 3.68 5.82 13.23
C ARG A 38 4.62 6.95 13.61
N ARG A 39 5.35 7.53 12.65
CA ARG A 39 6.41 8.52 12.89
C ARG A 39 5.98 9.85 12.30
N ILE A 40 5.74 10.82 13.15
CA ILE A 40 5.29 12.15 12.73
C ILE A 40 6.34 12.87 11.86
N GLU A 41 7.62 12.63 12.11
CA GLU A 41 8.72 13.28 11.39
C GLU A 41 8.65 12.95 9.89
N THR A 42 8.51 11.66 9.54
CA THR A 42 8.42 11.23 8.14
C THR A 42 7.11 11.66 7.47
N LEU A 43 6.04 11.80 8.24
CA LEU A 43 4.77 12.34 7.73
C LEU A 43 4.93 13.84 7.44
N THR A 44 5.55 14.61 8.34
CA THR A 44 5.80 16.04 8.16
C THR A 44 6.69 16.30 6.94
N GLU A 45 7.73 15.49 6.73
CA GLU A 45 8.56 15.53 5.54
C GLU A 45 7.73 15.36 4.26
N THR A 46 6.80 14.40 4.26
CA THR A 46 5.91 14.19 3.09
C THR A 46 4.94 15.36 2.90
N CYS A 47 4.42 15.94 3.97
CA CYS A 47 3.54 17.11 3.90
C CYS A 47 4.22 18.33 3.29
N SER A 48 5.54 18.49 3.48
CA SER A 48 6.30 19.59 2.88
C SER A 48 6.45 19.50 1.35
N LEU A 49 6.09 18.36 0.74
CA LEU A 49 6.18 18.13 -0.70
C LEU A 49 4.97 18.66 -1.48
N ALA A 50 3.86 18.97 -0.80
CA ALA A 50 2.66 19.56 -1.43
C ALA A 50 1.69 20.12 -0.38
N ASP A 51 0.98 21.20 -0.70
CA ASP A 51 0.18 22.01 0.24
C ASP A 51 -1.09 21.32 0.80
N ASN A 52 -1.60 20.30 0.14
CA ASN A 52 -2.85 19.62 0.48
C ASN A 52 -2.65 18.17 0.97
N ILE A 53 -1.51 17.92 1.61
CA ILE A 53 -1.19 16.66 2.32
C ILE A 53 -1.16 16.93 3.83
N PHE A 54 -1.88 16.11 4.59
CA PHE A 54 -2.08 16.28 6.04
C PHE A 54 -1.72 15.00 6.80
N PRO A 55 -0.96 15.09 7.90
CA PRO A 55 -0.50 13.93 8.64
C PRO A 55 -1.50 13.52 9.72
N ILE A 56 -1.64 12.22 9.96
CA ILE A 56 -2.26 11.63 11.15
C ILE A 56 -1.38 10.50 11.65
N VAL A 57 -0.98 10.55 12.93
CA VAL A 57 -0.26 9.42 13.55
C VAL A 57 -1.24 8.26 13.73
N MET A 58 -0.91 7.10 13.14
CA MET A 58 -1.75 5.91 13.15
C MET A 58 -0.91 4.65 13.12
N ASP A 59 -1.20 3.70 14.03
CA ASP A 59 -0.63 2.37 14.00
C ASP A 59 -1.63 1.36 13.42
N MET A 60 -1.31 0.79 12.27
CA MET A 60 -2.14 -0.20 11.58
C MET A 60 -2.29 -1.52 12.34
N ALA A 61 -1.45 -1.79 13.35
CA ALA A 61 -1.57 -2.96 14.21
C ALA A 61 -2.55 -2.77 15.39
N SER A 62 -3.09 -1.56 15.58
CA SER A 62 -4.07 -1.22 16.62
C SER A 62 -5.42 -0.86 16.00
N GLU A 63 -6.45 -1.65 16.29
CA GLU A 63 -7.82 -1.37 15.84
C GLU A 63 -8.31 0.01 16.30
N GLU A 64 -8.11 0.34 17.57
CA GLU A 64 -8.47 1.65 18.12
C GLU A 64 -7.78 2.80 17.36
N SER A 65 -6.48 2.66 17.08
CA SER A 65 -5.72 3.68 16.35
C SER A 65 -6.24 3.86 14.92
N VAL A 66 -6.57 2.77 14.22
CA VAL A 66 -7.11 2.83 12.85
C VAL A 66 -8.49 3.48 12.85
N ILE A 67 -9.39 3.09 13.72
CA ILE A 67 -10.73 3.65 13.82
C ILE A 67 -10.67 5.15 14.15
N THR A 68 -9.93 5.51 15.20
CA THR A 68 -9.84 6.91 15.66
C THR A 68 -9.18 7.79 14.61
N GLY A 69 -8.06 7.35 14.03
CA GLY A 69 -7.35 8.11 13.00
C GLY A 69 -8.17 8.28 11.73
N THR A 70 -8.89 7.25 11.28
CA THR A 70 -9.77 7.36 10.09
C THR A 70 -10.96 8.28 10.37
N LYS A 71 -11.58 8.21 11.54
CA LYS A 71 -12.66 9.13 11.93
C LYS A 71 -12.19 10.58 12.01
N SER A 72 -10.99 10.84 12.55
CA SER A 72 -10.40 12.19 12.56
C SER A 72 -10.20 12.71 11.14
N ALA A 73 -9.62 11.89 10.25
CA ALA A 73 -9.44 12.26 8.85
C ALA A 73 -10.76 12.64 8.17
N ILE A 74 -11.82 11.85 8.40
CA ILE A 74 -13.16 12.08 7.83
C ILE A 74 -13.79 13.33 8.42
N SER A 75 -13.70 13.54 9.74
CA SER A 75 -14.24 14.71 10.41
C SER A 75 -13.63 16.02 9.94
N GLU A 76 -12.34 16.01 9.66
CA GLU A 76 -11.61 17.22 9.26
C GLU A 76 -11.70 17.53 7.75
N ARG A 77 -11.84 16.49 6.90
CA ARG A 77 -11.67 16.63 5.44
C ARG A 77 -12.79 15.99 4.61
N GLY A 78 -13.85 15.54 5.26
CA GLY A 78 -14.97 14.85 4.60
C GLY A 78 -14.70 13.37 4.31
N PRO A 79 -15.66 12.68 3.69
CA PRO A 79 -15.60 11.24 3.48
C PRO A 79 -14.37 10.84 2.66
N THR A 80 -13.70 9.75 3.08
CA THR A 80 -12.60 9.15 2.32
C THR A 80 -13.17 8.50 1.07
N LEU A 81 -12.89 9.09 -0.09
CA LEU A 81 -13.36 8.60 -1.40
C LEU A 81 -12.29 7.83 -2.18
N ILE A 82 -11.03 8.00 -1.79
CA ILE A 82 -9.89 7.23 -2.32
C ILE A 82 -9.14 6.66 -1.12
N HIS A 83 -9.08 5.33 -0.99
CA HIS A 83 -8.36 4.67 0.08
C HIS A 83 -7.18 3.86 -0.48
N VAL A 84 -5.97 4.26 -0.14
CA VAL A 84 -4.75 3.54 -0.52
C VAL A 84 -4.21 2.79 0.69
N ALA A 85 -4.48 1.50 0.75
CA ALA A 85 -4.00 0.59 1.79
C ALA A 85 -2.56 0.15 1.46
N ASN A 86 -1.59 0.99 1.82
CA ASN A 86 -0.17 0.78 1.50
C ASN A 86 0.68 0.38 2.71
N ALA A 87 0.31 0.78 3.93
CA ALA A 87 1.09 0.43 5.12
C ALA A 87 1.32 -1.08 5.24
N GLY A 88 2.54 -1.46 5.55
CA GLY A 88 2.91 -2.86 5.72
C GLY A 88 4.35 -3.03 6.19
N ILE A 89 4.65 -4.23 6.68
CA ILE A 89 5.98 -4.66 7.07
C ILE A 89 6.37 -5.91 6.29
N ALA A 90 7.65 -6.03 5.94
CA ALA A 90 8.20 -7.14 5.19
C ALA A 90 9.37 -7.74 5.99
N GLU A 91 9.07 -8.74 6.79
CA GLU A 91 10.06 -9.48 7.56
C GLU A 91 10.00 -10.96 7.17
N THR A 92 11.14 -11.64 7.23
CA THR A 92 11.28 -13.03 6.82
C THR A 92 11.83 -13.90 7.93
N MET A 93 11.28 -15.12 8.06
CA MET A 93 11.71 -16.13 9.01
C MET A 93 11.41 -17.53 8.46
N PRO A 94 12.31 -18.52 8.61
CA PRO A 94 11.98 -19.91 8.26
C PRO A 94 10.77 -20.41 9.04
N VAL A 95 9.85 -21.12 8.38
CA VAL A 95 8.57 -21.56 8.99
C VAL A 95 8.79 -22.35 10.28
N HIS A 96 9.77 -23.28 10.30
CA HIS A 96 10.04 -24.12 11.49
C HIS A 96 10.61 -23.35 12.70
N LYS A 97 10.98 -22.07 12.52
CA LYS A 97 11.43 -21.16 13.58
C LYS A 97 10.44 -20.04 13.88
N MET A 98 9.31 -20.02 13.12
CA MET A 98 8.36 -18.93 13.21
C MET A 98 7.42 -19.12 14.39
N GLU A 99 7.53 -18.25 15.37
CA GLU A 99 6.59 -18.19 16.48
C GLU A 99 5.28 -17.52 16.07
N LEU A 100 4.18 -17.89 16.72
CA LEU A 100 2.87 -17.32 16.46
C LEU A 100 2.85 -15.78 16.68
N ALA A 101 3.64 -15.28 17.61
CA ALA A 101 3.79 -13.84 17.83
C ALA A 101 4.34 -13.11 16.61
N PHE A 102 5.35 -13.69 15.91
CA PHE A 102 5.89 -13.14 14.66
C PHE A 102 4.84 -13.19 13.54
N TRP A 103 4.14 -14.31 13.40
CA TRP A 103 3.04 -14.46 12.45
C TRP A 103 1.97 -13.38 12.67
N ASN A 104 1.46 -13.28 13.91
CA ASN A 104 0.42 -12.33 14.27
C ASN A 104 0.85 -10.86 14.06
N LYS A 105 2.11 -10.52 14.33
CA LYS A 105 2.67 -9.18 14.05
C LYS A 105 2.50 -8.81 12.58
N ILE A 106 2.84 -9.74 11.68
CA ILE A 106 2.71 -9.51 10.22
C ILE A 106 1.25 -9.39 9.82
N MET A 107 0.39 -10.33 10.27
CA MET A 107 -1.03 -10.36 9.92
C MET A 107 -1.76 -9.11 10.42
N ARG A 108 -1.55 -8.69 11.66
CA ARG A 108 -2.17 -7.49 12.23
C ARG A 108 -1.85 -6.24 11.42
N THR A 109 -0.59 -6.03 11.05
CA THR A 109 -0.22 -4.83 10.29
C THR A 109 -0.68 -4.92 8.83
N ASN A 110 -0.41 -6.07 8.17
CA ASN A 110 -0.56 -6.18 6.72
C ASN A 110 -1.97 -6.56 6.27
N LEU A 111 -2.79 -7.15 7.13
CA LEU A 111 -4.13 -7.63 6.78
C LEU A 111 -5.22 -6.99 7.65
N ASP A 112 -5.16 -7.15 8.98
CA ASP A 112 -6.21 -6.64 9.86
C ASP A 112 -6.33 -5.11 9.76
N GLY A 113 -5.20 -4.39 9.80
CA GLY A 113 -5.18 -2.94 9.63
C GLY A 113 -5.70 -2.48 8.27
N VAL A 114 -5.39 -3.21 7.19
CA VAL A 114 -5.92 -2.93 5.86
C VAL A 114 -7.44 -3.10 5.83
N PHE A 115 -7.94 -4.22 6.34
CA PHE A 115 -9.39 -4.48 6.48
C PHE A 115 -10.08 -3.37 7.27
N LEU A 116 -9.55 -3.01 8.43
CA LEU A 116 -10.11 -1.97 9.30
C LEU A 116 -10.17 -0.61 8.59
N GLY A 117 -9.08 -0.18 7.95
CA GLY A 117 -9.04 1.08 7.22
C GLY A 117 -10.05 1.15 6.08
N ILE A 118 -10.21 0.05 5.31
CA ILE A 118 -11.21 -0.05 4.25
C ILE A 118 -12.63 -0.02 4.85
N ARG A 119 -12.89 -0.78 5.92
CA ARG A 119 -14.17 -0.81 6.61
C ARG A 119 -14.64 0.58 7.04
N GLU A 120 -13.75 1.38 7.61
CA GLU A 120 -14.06 2.74 8.05
C GLU A 120 -14.25 3.74 6.89
N ALA A 121 -13.65 3.49 5.72
CA ALA A 121 -13.81 4.34 4.54
C ALA A 121 -15.11 4.06 3.75
N LEU A 122 -15.57 2.81 3.74
CA LEU A 122 -16.70 2.36 2.93
C LEU A 122 -18.04 3.11 3.15
N PRO A 123 -18.44 3.49 4.38
CA PRO A 123 -19.70 4.22 4.57
C PRO A 123 -19.80 5.48 3.71
N GLY A 124 -18.76 6.32 3.69
CA GLY A 124 -18.72 7.53 2.88
C GLY A 124 -18.66 7.25 1.37
N MET A 125 -17.95 6.21 0.94
CA MET A 125 -17.93 5.79 -0.46
C MET A 125 -19.33 5.33 -0.94
N ARG A 126 -20.04 4.58 -0.10
CA ARG A 126 -21.42 4.13 -0.40
C ARG A 126 -22.40 5.28 -0.49
N GLU A 127 -22.34 6.21 0.45
CA GLU A 127 -23.19 7.39 0.46
C GLU A 127 -23.01 8.27 -0.80
N GLN A 128 -21.74 8.44 -1.22
CA GLN A 128 -21.39 9.23 -2.41
C GLN A 128 -21.51 8.44 -3.72
N ASN A 129 -21.83 7.14 -3.66
CA ASN A 129 -21.79 6.21 -4.78
C ASN A 129 -20.51 6.35 -5.62
N TYR A 130 -19.39 6.56 -4.94
CA TYR A 130 -18.07 6.71 -5.55
C TYR A 130 -16.99 6.23 -4.57
N GLY A 131 -16.09 5.39 -5.04
CA GLY A 131 -14.93 4.96 -4.26
C GLY A 131 -13.82 4.38 -5.13
N ARG A 132 -12.57 4.59 -4.70
CA ARG A 132 -11.38 3.97 -5.28
C ARG A 132 -10.57 3.34 -4.15
N ILE A 133 -10.59 2.01 -4.08
CA ILE A 133 -9.81 1.24 -3.11
C ILE A 133 -8.61 0.65 -3.85
N ILE A 134 -7.41 1.04 -3.42
CA ILE A 134 -6.16 0.52 -3.95
C ILE A 134 -5.40 -0.16 -2.82
N THR A 135 -5.18 -1.46 -2.93
CA THR A 135 -4.36 -2.21 -1.98
C THR A 135 -2.95 -2.42 -2.55
N ILE A 136 -1.92 -2.12 -1.77
CA ILE A 136 -0.55 -2.44 -2.14
C ILE A 136 -0.22 -3.84 -1.61
N SER A 137 -0.34 -4.82 -2.50
CA SER A 137 0.08 -6.19 -2.24
C SER A 137 1.58 -6.36 -2.50
N SER A 138 1.99 -7.35 -3.25
CA SER A 138 3.36 -7.68 -3.63
C SER A 138 3.34 -8.82 -4.64
N ILE A 139 4.44 -9.07 -5.34
CA ILE A 139 4.68 -10.36 -6.01
C ILE A 139 4.58 -11.53 -5.03
N ALA A 140 4.87 -11.30 -3.74
CA ALA A 140 4.67 -12.28 -2.67
C ALA A 140 3.19 -12.61 -2.40
N GLY A 141 2.26 -11.86 -2.96
CA GLY A 141 0.83 -12.17 -2.99
C GLY A 141 0.40 -13.00 -4.21
N LEU A 142 1.29 -13.21 -5.17
CA LEU A 142 1.05 -13.98 -6.39
C LEU A 142 1.85 -15.30 -6.41
N LYS A 143 3.00 -15.33 -5.73
CA LYS A 143 3.84 -16.53 -5.55
C LYS A 143 4.41 -16.61 -4.14
N GLY A 144 4.90 -17.79 -3.75
CA GLY A 144 5.62 -17.96 -2.47
C GLY A 144 6.98 -17.26 -2.48
N LEU A 145 7.30 -16.60 -1.37
CA LEU A 145 8.62 -16.03 -1.14
C LEU A 145 9.38 -16.89 -0.12
N LYS A 146 10.61 -17.28 -0.44
CA LYS A 146 11.45 -18.07 0.46
C LYS A 146 11.62 -17.35 1.81
N TYR A 147 11.33 -18.05 2.91
CA TYR A 147 11.31 -17.53 4.29
C TYR A 147 10.24 -16.44 4.55
N GLY A 148 9.37 -16.16 3.60
CA GLY A 148 8.35 -15.12 3.68
C GLY A 148 6.94 -15.65 3.98
N ALA A 149 6.77 -16.77 4.69
CA ALA A 149 5.46 -17.42 4.84
C ALA A 149 4.36 -16.48 5.37
N ALA A 150 4.58 -15.80 6.50
CA ALA A 150 3.62 -14.86 7.06
C ALA A 150 3.38 -13.66 6.11
N TYR A 151 4.45 -13.12 5.51
CA TYR A 151 4.34 -12.03 4.56
C TYR A 151 3.57 -12.44 3.30
N SER A 152 3.94 -13.57 2.68
CA SER A 152 3.23 -14.07 1.49
C SER A 152 1.77 -14.37 1.79
N ALA A 153 1.47 -15.03 2.91
CA ALA A 153 0.09 -15.29 3.32
C ALA A 153 -0.71 -13.99 3.47
N SER A 154 -0.15 -12.97 4.15
CA SER A 154 -0.82 -11.67 4.30
C SER A 154 -1.09 -10.99 2.95
N LYS A 155 -0.14 -11.07 2.00
CA LYS A 155 -0.26 -10.43 0.69
C LYS A 155 -1.21 -11.19 -0.26
N HIS A 156 -1.32 -12.52 -0.16
CA HIS A 156 -2.37 -13.30 -0.83
C HIS A 156 -3.76 -12.97 -0.27
N ALA A 157 -3.87 -12.87 1.08
CA ALA A 157 -5.13 -12.52 1.73
C ALA A 157 -5.66 -11.14 1.29
N ILE A 158 -4.79 -10.14 1.12
CA ILE A 158 -5.17 -8.83 0.58
C ILE A 158 -5.75 -8.92 -0.83
N ILE A 159 -5.18 -9.76 -1.69
CA ILE A 159 -5.72 -9.98 -3.05
C ILE A 159 -7.11 -10.61 -2.95
N GLY A 160 -7.30 -11.60 -2.07
CA GLY A 160 -8.62 -12.18 -1.81
C GLY A 160 -9.63 -11.15 -1.34
N LEU A 161 -9.26 -10.33 -0.34
CA LEU A 161 -10.09 -9.23 0.16
C LEU A 161 -10.44 -8.23 -0.96
N THR A 162 -9.48 -7.84 -1.78
CA THR A 162 -9.69 -6.91 -2.90
C THR A 162 -10.70 -7.45 -3.91
N LYS A 163 -10.59 -8.72 -4.27
CA LYS A 163 -11.54 -9.38 -5.18
C LYS A 163 -12.94 -9.48 -4.57
N THR A 164 -13.05 -9.81 -3.28
CA THR A 164 -14.33 -9.83 -2.57
C THR A 164 -15.00 -8.45 -2.56
N LEU A 165 -14.24 -7.39 -2.28
CA LEU A 165 -14.76 -6.02 -2.34
C LEU A 165 -15.26 -5.65 -3.75
N SER A 166 -14.56 -6.07 -4.80
CA SER A 166 -15.01 -5.81 -6.17
C SER A 166 -16.34 -6.48 -6.50
N GLU A 167 -16.60 -7.67 -5.96
CA GLU A 167 -17.87 -8.38 -6.12
C GLU A 167 -19.00 -7.73 -5.28
N GLU A 168 -18.72 -7.43 -4.01
CA GLU A 168 -19.70 -6.83 -3.11
C GLU A 168 -20.20 -5.46 -3.60
N TYR A 169 -19.35 -4.71 -4.28
CA TYR A 169 -19.65 -3.34 -4.75
C TYR A 169 -19.79 -3.20 -6.28
N MET A 170 -19.92 -4.31 -7.03
CA MET A 170 -19.93 -4.28 -8.50
C MET A 170 -21.09 -3.47 -9.11
N SER A 171 -22.19 -3.30 -8.38
CA SER A 171 -23.36 -2.50 -8.83
C SER A 171 -23.30 -1.04 -8.37
N THR A 172 -22.12 -0.57 -7.93
CA THR A 172 -21.92 0.79 -7.41
C THR A 172 -20.81 1.51 -8.17
N GLY A 173 -20.57 2.79 -7.85
CA GLY A 173 -19.43 3.55 -8.35
C GLY A 173 -18.09 3.26 -7.62
N ILE A 174 -18.01 2.18 -6.82
CA ILE A 174 -16.82 1.80 -6.05
C ILE A 174 -16.03 0.73 -6.81
N THR A 175 -14.71 0.94 -6.95
CA THR A 175 -13.79 -0.07 -7.48
C THR A 175 -12.72 -0.45 -6.45
N ALA A 176 -12.30 -1.71 -6.45
CA ALA A 176 -11.22 -2.22 -5.61
C ALA A 176 -10.20 -2.97 -6.47
N ASN A 177 -8.93 -2.54 -6.41
CA ASN A 177 -7.85 -3.16 -7.18
C ASN A 177 -6.59 -3.31 -6.33
N ALA A 178 -5.77 -4.32 -6.65
CA ALA A 178 -4.49 -4.57 -6.01
C ALA A 178 -3.34 -4.22 -6.97
N ILE A 179 -2.33 -3.51 -6.47
CA ILE A 179 -1.04 -3.37 -7.13
C ILE A 179 -0.08 -4.34 -6.46
N CYS A 180 0.65 -5.11 -7.27
CA CYS A 180 1.58 -6.15 -6.83
C CYS A 180 3.01 -5.81 -7.29
N PRO A 181 3.72 -4.97 -6.53
CA PRO A 181 5.09 -4.60 -6.86
C PRO A 181 6.08 -5.75 -6.68
N GLY A 182 7.13 -5.75 -7.49
CA GLY A 182 8.39 -6.43 -7.19
C GLY A 182 9.22 -5.65 -6.16
N TYR A 183 10.54 -5.71 -6.27
CA TYR A 183 11.42 -4.92 -5.41
C TYR A 183 11.48 -3.47 -5.88
N VAL A 184 10.85 -2.58 -5.11
CA VAL A 184 10.79 -1.14 -5.38
C VAL A 184 11.84 -0.41 -4.54
N ARG A 185 12.57 0.54 -5.13
CA ARG A 185 13.58 1.36 -4.44
C ARG A 185 12.93 2.20 -3.34
N THR A 186 13.00 1.69 -2.12
CA THR A 186 12.35 2.25 -0.93
C THR A 186 13.17 1.91 0.32
N PRO A 187 13.01 2.64 1.44
CA PRO A 187 13.71 2.33 2.69
C PRO A 187 13.46 0.92 3.24
N ILE A 188 12.34 0.27 2.87
CA ILE A 188 12.07 -1.14 3.23
C ILE A 188 13.01 -2.06 2.44
N VAL A 189 13.17 -1.81 1.15
CA VAL A 189 14.04 -2.62 0.28
C VAL A 189 15.50 -2.40 0.63
N ASP A 190 15.91 -1.18 0.96
CA ASP A 190 17.28 -0.90 1.44
C ASP A 190 17.63 -1.70 2.69
N ARG A 191 16.74 -1.72 3.69
CA ARG A 191 16.91 -2.56 4.89
C ARG A 191 16.97 -4.05 4.56
N ASN A 192 16.14 -4.53 3.66
CA ASN A 192 16.15 -5.93 3.24
C ASN A 192 17.45 -6.29 2.49
N ARG A 193 17.93 -5.38 1.62
CA ARG A 193 19.24 -5.52 0.95
C ARG A 193 20.37 -5.68 1.97
N ASP A 194 20.42 -4.80 2.97
CA ASP A 194 21.47 -4.82 3.98
C ASP A 194 21.40 -6.09 4.85
N LEU A 195 20.19 -6.58 5.15
CA LEU A 195 19.99 -7.87 5.82
C LEU A 195 20.43 -9.07 4.95
N ILE A 196 20.18 -9.05 3.65
CA ILE A 196 20.63 -10.10 2.73
C ILE A 196 22.16 -10.07 2.65
N ALA A 197 22.75 -8.89 2.47
CA ALA A 197 24.20 -8.71 2.42
C ALA A 197 24.90 -9.30 3.66
N SER A 198 24.40 -8.94 4.87
CA SER A 198 24.98 -9.41 6.13
C SER A 198 24.83 -10.93 6.36
N ARG A 199 23.70 -11.53 5.96
CA ARG A 199 23.41 -12.96 6.15
C ARG A 199 24.09 -13.87 5.14
N SER A 200 24.40 -13.35 3.95
CA SER A 200 24.93 -14.14 2.83
C SER A 200 26.40 -13.81 2.52
N ASN A 201 27.06 -13.00 3.35
CA ASN A 201 28.43 -12.51 3.14
C ASN A 201 28.62 -11.88 1.75
N MET A 202 27.62 -11.11 1.31
CA MET A 202 27.59 -10.39 0.04
C MET A 202 27.85 -8.90 0.26
N THR A 203 28.31 -8.20 -0.78
CA THR A 203 28.26 -6.73 -0.80
C THR A 203 26.82 -6.25 -0.99
N SER A 204 26.53 -5.00 -0.61
CA SER A 204 25.20 -4.39 -0.85
C SER A 204 24.81 -4.43 -2.33
N GLU A 205 25.78 -4.22 -3.23
CA GLU A 205 25.57 -4.28 -4.68
C GLU A 205 25.19 -5.70 -5.15
N GLN A 206 25.89 -6.72 -4.64
CA GLN A 206 25.56 -8.12 -4.93
C GLN A 206 24.19 -8.51 -4.41
N ALA A 207 23.80 -8.03 -3.22
CA ALA A 207 22.48 -8.25 -2.65
C ALA A 207 21.39 -7.56 -3.49
N GLU A 208 21.58 -6.30 -3.91
CA GLU A 208 20.66 -5.60 -4.80
C GLU A 208 20.50 -6.32 -6.15
N LYS A 209 21.60 -6.76 -6.74
CA LYS A 209 21.58 -7.56 -7.97
C LYS A 209 20.79 -8.86 -7.79
N SER A 210 20.95 -9.55 -6.65
CA SER A 210 20.20 -10.78 -6.35
C SER A 210 18.69 -10.54 -6.23
N MET A 211 18.26 -9.37 -5.73
CA MET A 211 16.84 -8.99 -5.62
C MET A 211 16.22 -8.67 -6.98
N SER A 212 17.00 -8.17 -7.93
CA SER A 212 16.50 -7.73 -9.24
C SER A 212 16.79 -8.72 -10.39
N GLN A 213 17.51 -9.81 -10.13
CA GLN A 213 17.97 -10.73 -11.19
C GLN A 213 16.86 -11.41 -11.99
N ASP A 214 15.69 -11.60 -11.36
CA ASP A 214 14.56 -12.31 -11.96
C ASP A 214 13.63 -11.40 -12.75
N ASN A 215 13.76 -10.07 -12.64
CA ASN A 215 12.98 -9.15 -13.47
C ASN A 215 13.71 -8.83 -14.79
N ARG A 216 12.92 -8.51 -15.83
CA ARG A 216 13.43 -8.25 -17.18
C ARG A 216 14.44 -7.09 -17.22
N HIS A 217 14.26 -6.09 -16.37
CA HIS A 217 15.07 -4.87 -16.39
C HIS A 217 16.39 -5.01 -15.62
N LYS A 218 16.55 -6.07 -14.79
CA LYS A 218 17.71 -6.31 -13.92
C LYS A 218 18.04 -5.14 -13.00
N ARG A 219 17.01 -4.37 -12.59
CA ARG A 219 17.11 -3.24 -11.67
C ARG A 219 15.96 -3.25 -10.68
N LEU A 220 16.06 -2.49 -9.61
CA LEU A 220 14.91 -2.20 -8.75
C LEU A 220 13.84 -1.41 -9.54
N ILE A 221 12.58 -1.63 -9.20
CA ILE A 221 11.46 -0.84 -9.72
C ILE A 221 11.51 0.55 -9.06
N GLU A 222 11.26 1.59 -9.80
CA GLU A 222 11.19 2.94 -9.25
C GLU A 222 9.79 3.26 -8.71
N VAL A 223 9.71 4.13 -7.70
CA VAL A 223 8.44 4.50 -7.07
C VAL A 223 7.45 5.09 -8.08
N ASN A 224 7.94 5.84 -9.08
CA ASN A 224 7.09 6.42 -10.11
C ASN A 224 6.39 5.37 -10.99
N GLU A 225 6.95 4.18 -11.18
CA GLU A 225 6.30 3.08 -11.92
C GLU A 225 5.06 2.58 -11.18
N ILE A 226 5.10 2.60 -9.83
CA ILE A 226 3.95 2.25 -8.98
C ILE A 226 2.92 3.39 -8.94
N THR A 227 3.37 4.65 -8.85
CA THR A 227 2.45 5.79 -8.84
C THR A 227 1.70 5.93 -10.16
N CYS A 228 2.31 5.63 -11.31
CA CYS A 228 1.62 5.59 -12.61
C CYS A 228 0.47 4.56 -12.62
N ALA A 229 0.67 3.37 -12.04
CA ALA A 229 -0.39 2.39 -11.92
C ALA A 229 -1.51 2.87 -10.98
N ALA A 230 -1.17 3.50 -9.86
CA ALA A 230 -2.15 4.08 -8.94
C ALA A 230 -2.92 5.24 -9.60
N GLU A 231 -2.27 6.10 -10.36
CA GLU A 231 -2.89 7.18 -11.13
C GLU A 231 -3.89 6.63 -12.15
N TYR A 232 -3.52 5.57 -12.87
CA TYR A 232 -4.43 4.89 -13.78
C TYR A 232 -5.69 4.39 -13.07
N LEU A 233 -5.56 3.77 -11.88
CA LEU A 233 -6.70 3.23 -11.13
C LEU A 233 -7.63 4.29 -10.55
N VAL A 234 -7.16 5.51 -10.26
CA VAL A 234 -8.00 6.61 -9.77
C VAL A 234 -8.59 7.47 -10.89
N ASN A 235 -8.23 7.20 -12.14
CA ASN A 235 -8.73 7.95 -13.27
C ASN A 235 -10.23 7.70 -13.47
N LYS A 236 -10.96 8.74 -13.88
CA LYS A 236 -12.41 8.62 -14.18
C LYS A 236 -12.72 7.62 -15.29
N ASN A 237 -11.77 7.38 -16.18
CA ASN A 237 -11.94 6.45 -17.31
C ASN A 237 -11.57 5.00 -16.92
N SER A 238 -11.24 4.72 -15.67
CA SER A 238 -10.88 3.39 -15.16
C SER A 238 -11.98 2.71 -14.35
N GLU A 239 -13.24 3.14 -14.51
CA GLU A 239 -14.38 2.58 -13.77
C GLU A 239 -14.65 1.10 -14.07
N SER A 240 -14.29 0.64 -15.25
CA SER A 240 -14.38 -0.79 -15.63
C SER A 240 -13.20 -1.63 -15.14
N ILE A 241 -12.21 -1.02 -14.47
CA ILE A 241 -11.07 -1.73 -13.87
C ILE A 241 -11.42 -2.03 -12.41
N ASN A 242 -11.90 -3.24 -12.17
CA ASN A 242 -12.36 -3.68 -10.86
C ASN A 242 -11.91 -5.12 -10.59
N GLY A 243 -11.52 -5.44 -9.36
CA GLY A 243 -11.05 -6.76 -8.94
C GLY A 243 -9.68 -7.17 -9.51
N GLN A 244 -8.95 -6.24 -10.13
CA GLN A 244 -7.70 -6.57 -10.83
C GLN A 244 -6.50 -6.64 -9.89
N THR A 245 -5.53 -7.42 -10.34
CA THR A 245 -4.23 -7.59 -9.68
C THR A 245 -3.15 -7.15 -10.66
N LEU A 246 -2.68 -5.91 -10.51
CA LEU A 246 -1.68 -5.34 -11.42
C LEU A 246 -0.28 -5.67 -10.93
N GLU A 247 0.41 -6.55 -11.65
CA GLU A 247 1.82 -6.83 -11.42
C GLU A 247 2.70 -5.71 -11.99
N ILE A 248 3.56 -5.14 -11.13
CA ILE A 248 4.60 -4.17 -11.51
C ILE A 248 5.95 -4.75 -11.05
N ALA A 249 6.43 -5.73 -11.77
CA ALA A 249 7.62 -6.51 -11.38
C ALA A 249 8.56 -6.83 -12.55
N GLY A 250 8.32 -6.26 -13.72
CA GLY A 250 9.16 -6.50 -14.89
C GLY A 250 9.10 -7.94 -15.41
N GLY A 251 7.95 -8.62 -15.25
CA GLY A 251 7.75 -10.00 -15.69
C GLY A 251 8.47 -11.02 -14.82
N GLN A 252 8.52 -10.79 -13.50
CA GLN A 252 9.16 -11.70 -12.54
C GLN A 252 8.28 -12.91 -12.19
N ILE A 253 7.01 -12.91 -12.57
CA ILE A 253 6.04 -14.00 -12.35
C ILE A 253 5.55 -14.50 -13.69
#